data_a891c973394f392ad52f2e82d9fb81e3
#
_entry.id   a891c973394f392ad52f2e82d9fb81e3
#
_cell.length_a   1.000
_cell.length_b   1.000
_cell.length_c   1.000
_cell.angle_alpha   90.00
_cell.angle_beta   90.00
_cell.angle_gamma   90.00
#
_symmetry.space_group_name_H-M   'P 1'
#
loop_
_entity.id
_entity.type
_entity.pdbx_description
1 polymer ?
#
loop_
_entity_poly.entity_id
_entity_poly.type
_entity_poly.pdbx_seq_one_letter_code
_entity_poly.pdbx_strand_id
1 'polypeptide(L)'
;MSFFDREQVMADGGMSEYDMNRYYQSRAVQFIKSEPSRSCGLMFEHARRYWSLTPNADQFRTTSLMLPLAIWNGLFLALGVYGAWSFRQKLLPVIIIVGPMIAFAIIHTFFVGSLRYRLPAEYPFSIAVGVGIHLLWEKFGRKNRRLSESQGVTL
;
A
#
# COMPACT_ATOMS: atom_id res chain seq x y z
N MET A 1 -19.29 15.84 11.22
CA MET A 1 -20.45 15.94 10.34
C MET A 1 -21.10 14.57 10.30
N SER A 2 -22.26 14.42 10.93
CA SER A 2 -22.93 13.13 11.09
C SER A 2 -23.59 12.70 9.79
N PHE A 3 -23.84 11.38 9.64
CA PHE A 3 -24.59 10.81 8.53
C PHE A 3 -25.97 11.45 8.35
N PHE A 4 -26.54 12.01 9.43
CA PHE A 4 -27.81 12.72 9.48
C PHE A 4 -27.83 14.05 8.72
N ASP A 5 -26.69 14.75 8.60
CA ASP A 5 -26.63 15.98 7.80
C ASP A 5 -26.83 15.73 6.30
N ARG A 6 -26.56 14.52 5.84
CA ARG A 6 -26.74 14.10 4.44
C ARG A 6 -28.21 13.97 4.06
N GLU A 7 -28.99 13.33 4.92
CA GLU A 7 -30.42 13.14 4.67
C GLU A 7 -31.21 14.45 4.76
N GLN A 8 -30.82 15.36 5.67
CA GLN A 8 -31.45 16.67 5.76
C GLN A 8 -31.18 17.55 4.52
N VAL A 9 -29.95 17.54 3.99
CA VAL A 9 -29.61 18.30 2.78
C VAL A 9 -30.30 17.72 1.54
N MET A 10 -30.57 16.40 1.51
CA MET A 10 -31.37 15.78 0.45
C MET A 10 -32.88 16.00 0.61
N ALA A 11 -33.37 16.08 1.86
CA ALA A 11 -34.79 16.29 2.15
C ALA A 11 -35.26 17.74 1.95
N ASP A 12 -34.38 18.72 2.08
CA ASP A 12 -34.67 20.16 1.96
C ASP A 12 -34.72 20.71 0.53
N GLY A 13 -34.89 19.83 -0.47
CA GLY A 13 -35.30 20.26 -1.82
C GLY A 13 -34.17 20.51 -2.79
N GLY A 14 -33.62 19.46 -3.34
CA GLY A 14 -33.20 19.49 -4.72
C GLY A 14 -31.86 20.18 -5.04
N MET A 15 -30.82 20.04 -4.20
CA MET A 15 -29.48 20.30 -4.69
C MET A 15 -29.13 19.28 -5.77
N SER A 16 -28.73 19.77 -6.96
CA SER A 16 -28.23 18.89 -7.99
C SER A 16 -26.97 18.16 -7.49
N GLU A 17 -26.67 16.98 -8.01
CA GLU A 17 -25.46 16.22 -7.67
C GLU A 17 -24.19 17.07 -7.85
N TYR A 18 -24.21 17.95 -8.85
CA TYR A 18 -23.15 18.91 -9.12
C TYR A 18 -22.98 19.94 -7.99
N ASP A 19 -24.06 20.51 -7.50
CA ASP A 19 -24.02 21.52 -6.43
C ASP A 19 -23.57 20.88 -5.11
N MET A 20 -23.99 19.65 -4.84
CA MET A 20 -23.58 18.88 -3.69
C MET A 20 -22.07 18.58 -3.74
N ASN A 21 -21.55 18.16 -4.88
CA ASN A 21 -20.11 17.91 -5.05
C ASN A 21 -19.31 19.20 -4.85
N ARG A 22 -19.74 20.32 -5.39
CA ARG A 22 -19.12 21.64 -5.21
C ARG A 22 -19.14 22.09 -3.75
N TYR A 23 -20.24 21.85 -3.04
CA TYR A 23 -20.35 22.14 -1.61
C TYR A 23 -19.34 21.35 -0.79
N TYR A 24 -19.24 20.03 -0.99
CA TYR A 24 -18.27 19.19 -0.26
C TYR A 24 -16.82 19.57 -0.61
N GLN A 25 -16.55 19.89 -1.87
CA GLN A 25 -15.23 20.34 -2.31
C GLN A 25 -14.84 21.66 -1.62
N SER A 26 -15.73 22.64 -1.55
CA SER A 26 -15.48 23.90 -0.86
C SER A 26 -15.25 23.71 0.65
N ARG A 27 -16.02 22.82 1.28
CA ARG A 27 -15.87 22.45 2.70
C ARG A 27 -14.53 21.77 2.96
N ALA A 28 -14.11 20.84 2.10
CA ALA A 28 -12.81 20.18 2.23
C ALA A 28 -11.65 21.19 2.12
N VAL A 29 -11.70 22.10 1.15
CA VAL A 29 -10.70 23.16 1.00
C VAL A 29 -10.69 24.10 2.21
N GLN A 30 -11.86 24.48 2.71
CA GLN A 30 -11.97 25.31 3.91
C GLN A 30 -11.36 24.61 5.13
N PHE A 31 -11.66 23.32 5.32
CA PHE A 31 -11.09 22.52 6.42
C PHE A 31 -9.55 22.46 6.35
N ILE A 32 -8.99 22.21 5.16
CA ILE A 32 -7.53 22.18 4.97
C ILE A 32 -6.89 23.52 5.33
N LYS A 33 -7.55 24.63 5.00
CA LYS A 33 -7.06 25.99 5.29
C LYS A 33 -7.22 26.37 6.77
N SER A 34 -8.32 25.98 7.41
CA SER A 34 -8.59 26.33 8.81
C SER A 34 -7.83 25.48 9.82
N GLU A 35 -7.60 24.19 9.49
CA GLU A 35 -6.93 23.24 10.39
C GLU A 35 -5.80 22.48 9.68
N PRO A 36 -4.71 23.14 9.26
CA PRO A 36 -3.66 22.51 8.48
C PRO A 36 -2.94 21.37 9.23
N SER A 37 -2.72 21.54 10.52
CA SER A 37 -2.09 20.51 11.36
C SER A 37 -2.91 19.22 11.42
N ARG A 38 -4.23 19.37 11.58
CA ARG A 38 -5.15 18.22 11.60
C ARG A 38 -5.26 17.55 10.24
N SER A 39 -5.25 18.35 9.16
CA SER A 39 -5.24 17.83 7.79
C SER A 39 -3.99 17.01 7.50
N CYS A 40 -2.80 17.49 7.91
CA CYS A 40 -1.55 16.72 7.80
C CYS A 40 -1.60 15.44 8.64
N GLY A 41 -2.18 15.48 9.85
CA GLY A 41 -2.37 14.29 10.68
C GLY A 41 -3.24 13.23 10.02
N LEU A 42 -4.34 13.63 9.36
CA LEU A 42 -5.19 12.73 8.60
C LEU A 42 -4.47 12.13 7.39
N MET A 43 -3.70 12.93 6.66
CA MET A 43 -2.88 12.45 5.54
C MET A 43 -1.86 11.39 6.00
N PHE A 44 -1.18 11.64 7.11
CA PHE A 44 -0.24 10.68 7.68
C PHE A 44 -0.95 9.38 8.09
N GLU A 45 -2.12 9.48 8.74
CA GLU A 45 -2.91 8.31 9.11
C GLU A 45 -3.38 7.51 7.88
N HIS A 46 -3.78 8.18 6.78
CA HIS A 46 -4.13 7.52 5.52
C HIS A 46 -2.91 6.81 4.91
N ALA A 47 -1.75 7.46 4.89
CA ALA A 47 -0.51 6.85 4.43
C ALA A 47 -0.14 5.62 5.28
N ARG A 48 -0.23 5.73 6.61
CA ARG A 48 0.02 4.63 7.54
C ARG A 48 -0.92 3.44 7.30
N ARG A 49 -2.21 3.71 7.04
CA ARG A 49 -3.21 2.67 6.72
C ARG A 49 -2.96 2.00 5.38
N TYR A 50 -2.49 2.74 4.38
CA TYR A 50 -2.11 2.18 3.08
C TYR A 50 -0.96 1.18 3.20
N TRP A 51 0.05 1.50 4.03
CA TRP A 51 1.22 0.63 4.27
C TRP A 51 1.01 -0.38 5.41
N SER A 52 -0.20 -0.47 5.96
CA SER A 52 -0.50 -1.46 7.00
C SER A 52 -0.29 -2.89 6.47
N LEU A 53 0.25 -3.75 7.34
CA LEU A 53 0.40 -5.17 7.05
C LEU A 53 -0.88 -5.97 7.33
N THR A 54 -1.82 -5.37 8.06
CA THR A 54 -3.08 -6.00 8.46
C THR A 54 -4.29 -5.23 7.92
N PRO A 55 -5.40 -5.91 7.61
CA PRO A 55 -6.65 -5.25 7.24
C PRO A 55 -7.15 -4.34 8.36
N ASN A 56 -7.61 -3.13 7.99
CA ASN A 56 -8.13 -2.15 8.93
C ASN A 56 -9.63 -2.35 9.26
N ALA A 57 -10.29 -3.33 8.65
CA ALA A 57 -11.70 -3.62 8.88
C ALA A 57 -11.88 -4.46 10.15
N ASP A 58 -12.72 -3.99 11.07
CA ASP A 58 -12.97 -4.63 12.37
C ASP A 58 -13.45 -6.09 12.25
N GLN A 59 -14.12 -6.42 11.14
CA GLN A 59 -14.58 -7.78 10.83
C GLN A 59 -13.44 -8.81 10.71
N PHE A 60 -12.22 -8.38 10.38
CA PHE A 60 -11.04 -9.25 10.21
C PHE A 60 -10.08 -9.19 11.40
N ARG A 61 -10.46 -8.49 12.47
CA ARG A 61 -9.65 -8.37 13.70
C ARG A 61 -9.61 -9.63 14.57
N THR A 62 -10.03 -10.78 14.04
CA THR A 62 -9.82 -12.06 14.72
C THR A 62 -8.33 -12.37 14.75
N THR A 63 -7.76 -12.47 15.93
CA THR A 63 -6.31 -12.63 16.22
C THR A 63 -5.66 -13.76 15.44
N SER A 64 -6.41 -14.84 15.14
CA SER A 64 -5.93 -15.99 14.39
C SER A 64 -5.57 -15.72 12.93
N LEU A 65 -6.23 -14.75 12.28
CA LEU A 65 -5.97 -14.41 10.86
C LEU A 65 -5.00 -13.23 10.71
N MET A 66 -4.88 -12.39 11.73
CA MET A 66 -4.04 -11.18 11.65
C MET A 66 -2.57 -11.50 11.51
N LEU A 67 -2.06 -12.45 12.29
CA LEU A 67 -0.64 -12.78 12.28
C LEU A 67 -0.19 -13.40 10.96
N PRO A 68 -0.88 -14.43 10.39
CA PRO A 68 -0.54 -14.95 9.06
C PRO A 68 -0.59 -13.88 7.95
N LEU A 69 -1.61 -13.01 7.97
CA LEU A 69 -1.74 -11.94 6.98
C LEU A 69 -0.62 -10.89 7.12
N ALA A 70 -0.25 -10.52 8.34
CA ALA A 70 0.86 -9.61 8.58
C ALA A 70 2.19 -10.18 8.09
N ILE A 71 2.46 -11.46 8.36
CA ILE A 71 3.66 -12.17 7.90
C ILE A 71 3.67 -12.22 6.37
N TRP A 72 2.56 -12.61 5.75
CA TRP A 72 2.43 -12.68 4.30
C TRP A 72 2.70 -11.32 3.64
N ASN A 73 2.01 -10.28 4.07
CA ASN A 73 2.19 -8.92 3.53
C ASN A 73 3.61 -8.40 3.80
N GLY A 74 4.17 -8.67 4.98
CA GLY A 74 5.53 -8.28 5.33
C GLY A 74 6.57 -8.95 4.43
N LEU A 75 6.46 -10.27 4.22
CA LEU A 75 7.33 -11.02 3.32
C LEU A 75 7.19 -10.54 1.87
N PHE A 76 5.97 -10.32 1.40
CA PHE A 76 5.70 -9.81 0.06
C PHE A 76 6.40 -8.47 -0.17
N LEU A 77 6.23 -7.52 0.75
CA LEU A 77 6.87 -6.21 0.65
C LEU A 77 8.40 -6.30 0.76
N ALA A 78 8.92 -7.09 1.69
CA ALA A 78 10.36 -7.24 1.89
C ALA A 78 11.05 -7.86 0.66
N LEU A 79 10.46 -8.94 0.10
CA LEU A 79 10.96 -9.59 -1.11
C LEU A 79 10.85 -8.67 -2.32
N GLY A 80 9.75 -7.92 -2.45
CA GLY A 80 9.55 -6.97 -3.52
C GLY A 80 10.56 -5.82 -3.48
N VAL A 81 10.82 -5.25 -2.32
CA VAL A 81 11.85 -4.20 -2.13
C VAL A 81 13.24 -4.76 -2.44
N TYR A 82 13.55 -5.97 -1.96
CA TYR A 82 14.83 -6.62 -2.25
C TYR A 82 15.03 -6.88 -3.74
N GLY A 83 14.00 -7.39 -4.43
CA GLY A 83 14.02 -7.59 -5.88
C GLY A 83 14.12 -6.27 -6.66
N ALA A 84 13.33 -5.25 -6.28
CA ALA A 84 13.37 -3.93 -6.91
C ALA A 84 14.75 -3.27 -6.78
N TRP A 85 15.44 -3.49 -5.67
CA TRP A 85 16.80 -2.98 -5.46
C TRP A 85 17.78 -3.50 -6.50
N SER A 86 17.59 -4.71 -7.02
CA SER A 86 18.49 -5.32 -8.02
C SER A 86 18.49 -4.59 -9.37
N PHE A 87 17.37 -3.96 -9.73
CA PHE A 87 17.24 -3.22 -10.99
C PHE A 87 17.09 -1.70 -10.80
N ARG A 88 17.45 -1.17 -9.62
CA ARG A 88 17.35 0.26 -9.29
C ARG A 88 18.07 1.21 -10.27
N GLN A 89 19.08 0.72 -10.98
CA GLN A 89 19.79 1.51 -11.99
C GLN A 89 19.07 1.57 -13.35
N LYS A 90 18.03 0.77 -13.54
CA LYS A 90 17.25 0.72 -14.77
C LYS A 90 15.93 1.46 -14.56
N LEU A 91 15.86 2.70 -15.05
CA LEU A 91 14.72 3.58 -14.81
C LEU A 91 13.38 2.99 -15.27
N LEU A 92 13.33 2.41 -16.47
CA LEU A 92 12.09 1.89 -17.06
C LEU A 92 11.46 0.75 -16.25
N PRO A 93 12.17 -0.33 -15.84
CA PRO A 93 11.62 -1.34 -14.94
C PRO A 93 11.17 -0.77 -13.61
N VAL A 94 11.89 0.18 -13.01
CA VAL A 94 11.50 0.81 -11.75
C VAL A 94 10.17 1.54 -11.90
N ILE A 95 10.00 2.36 -12.95
CA ILE A 95 8.76 3.09 -13.20
C ILE A 95 7.58 2.13 -13.41
N ILE A 96 7.75 1.08 -14.20
CA ILE A 96 6.64 0.17 -14.53
C ILE A 96 6.26 -0.71 -13.33
N ILE A 97 7.23 -1.20 -12.56
CA ILE A 97 7.02 -2.20 -11.50
C ILE A 97 6.74 -1.55 -10.16
N VAL A 98 7.47 -0.49 -9.81
CA VAL A 98 7.38 0.18 -8.51
C VAL A 98 6.50 1.44 -8.59
N GLY A 99 6.48 2.10 -9.75
CA GLY A 99 5.73 3.35 -9.97
C GLY A 99 4.25 3.27 -9.58
N PRO A 100 3.49 2.24 -9.97
CA PRO A 100 2.10 2.08 -9.55
C PRO A 100 1.94 2.04 -8.02
N MET A 101 2.81 1.34 -7.31
CA MET A 101 2.77 1.26 -5.85
C MET A 101 2.92 2.64 -5.21
N ILE A 102 3.87 3.45 -5.70
CA ILE A 102 4.11 4.82 -5.22
C ILE A 102 2.97 5.74 -5.62
N ALA A 103 2.50 5.66 -6.87
CA ALA A 103 1.41 6.50 -7.36
C ALA A 103 0.12 6.28 -6.56
N PHE A 104 -0.26 5.03 -6.32
CA PHE A 104 -1.42 4.69 -5.48
C PHE A 104 -1.21 5.13 -4.03
N ALA A 105 0.01 4.99 -3.47
CA ALA A 105 0.31 5.49 -2.13
C ALA A 105 0.10 7.00 -2.02
N ILE A 106 0.55 7.78 -3.00
CA ILE A 106 0.36 9.24 -3.03
C ILE A 106 -1.12 9.58 -3.13
N ILE A 107 -1.85 8.98 -4.08
CA ILE A 107 -3.28 9.23 -4.26
C ILE A 107 -4.05 8.93 -2.97
N HIS A 108 -3.80 7.78 -2.35
CA HIS A 108 -4.52 7.36 -1.15
C HIS A 108 -4.07 8.06 0.14
N THR A 109 -2.99 8.80 0.12
CA THR A 109 -2.64 9.73 1.20
C THR A 109 -3.64 10.89 1.27
N PHE A 110 -4.12 11.37 0.13
CA PHE A 110 -5.11 12.47 0.07
C PHE A 110 -6.56 11.97 0.22
N PHE A 111 -6.84 10.73 -0.17
CA PHE A 111 -8.16 10.13 -0.10
C PHE A 111 -8.27 9.12 1.04
N VAL A 112 -9.06 8.07 0.88
CA VAL A 112 -9.23 7.03 1.91
C VAL A 112 -8.14 5.98 1.79
N GLY A 113 -7.21 5.95 2.73
CA GLY A 113 -6.18 4.91 2.82
C GLY A 113 -6.77 3.58 3.30
N SER A 114 -6.68 2.52 2.48
CA SER A 114 -7.06 1.16 2.85
C SER A 114 -6.18 0.15 2.11
N LEU A 115 -5.92 -0.99 2.75
CA LEU A 115 -5.17 -2.10 2.17
C LEU A 115 -5.74 -2.56 0.81
N ARG A 116 -7.07 -2.50 0.64
CA ARG A 116 -7.76 -2.88 -0.62
C ARG A 116 -7.30 -2.07 -1.83
N TYR A 117 -6.96 -0.82 -1.63
CA TYR A 117 -6.54 0.07 -2.71
C TYR A 117 -5.08 -0.15 -3.14
N ARG A 118 -4.32 -0.95 -2.40
CA ARG A 118 -2.98 -1.39 -2.76
C ARG A 118 -2.98 -2.55 -3.76
N LEU A 119 -4.03 -3.38 -3.74
CA LEU A 119 -4.12 -4.58 -4.58
C LEU A 119 -3.80 -4.35 -6.07
N PRO A 120 -4.36 -3.33 -6.76
CA PRO A 120 -4.03 -3.10 -8.17
C PRO A 120 -2.55 -2.83 -8.41
N ALA A 121 -1.87 -2.18 -7.47
CA ALA A 121 -0.44 -1.88 -7.54
C ALA A 121 0.44 -3.08 -7.19
N GLU A 122 -0.08 -4.06 -6.47
CA GLU A 122 0.63 -5.30 -6.11
C GLU A 122 0.87 -6.21 -7.31
N TYR A 123 0.00 -6.16 -8.35
CA TYR A 123 0.18 -6.96 -9.56
C TYR A 123 1.52 -6.69 -10.26
N PRO A 124 1.85 -5.47 -10.69
CA PRO A 124 3.15 -5.20 -11.28
C PRO A 124 4.28 -5.40 -10.26
N PHE A 125 4.07 -5.08 -8.98
CA PHE A 125 5.06 -5.24 -7.93
C PHE A 125 5.41 -6.71 -7.65
N SER A 126 4.51 -7.66 -7.95
CA SER A 126 4.78 -9.10 -7.82
C SER A 126 5.95 -9.58 -8.69
N ILE A 127 6.25 -8.89 -9.79
CA ILE A 127 7.44 -9.16 -10.62
C ILE A 127 8.72 -8.93 -9.79
N ALA A 128 8.77 -7.84 -9.02
CA ALA A 128 9.90 -7.58 -8.13
C ALA A 128 10.01 -8.65 -7.02
N VAL A 129 8.87 -9.14 -6.50
CA VAL A 129 8.86 -10.25 -5.54
C VAL A 129 9.47 -11.51 -6.15
N GLY A 130 9.08 -11.87 -7.39
CA GLY A 130 9.65 -13.01 -8.11
C GLY A 130 11.17 -12.89 -8.32
N VAL A 131 11.65 -11.70 -8.68
CA VAL A 131 13.10 -11.40 -8.78
C VAL A 131 13.76 -11.56 -7.41
N GLY A 132 13.16 -11.04 -6.34
CA GLY A 132 13.68 -11.18 -4.98
C GLY A 132 13.82 -12.64 -4.54
N ILE A 133 12.82 -13.48 -4.82
CA ILE A 133 12.88 -14.93 -4.55
C ILE A 133 14.02 -15.58 -5.34
N HIS A 134 14.13 -15.28 -6.64
CA HIS A 134 15.18 -15.83 -7.49
C HIS A 134 16.59 -15.49 -6.97
N LEU A 135 16.83 -14.24 -6.61
CA LEU A 135 18.11 -13.78 -6.05
C LEU A 135 18.47 -14.50 -4.74
N LEU A 136 17.49 -14.70 -3.87
CA LEU A 136 17.70 -15.46 -2.64
C LEU A 136 18.02 -16.91 -2.95
N TRP A 137 17.30 -17.55 -3.85
CA TRP A 137 17.55 -18.93 -4.27
C TRP A 137 18.97 -19.13 -4.79
N GLU A 138 19.44 -18.26 -5.69
CA GLU A 138 20.81 -18.29 -6.18
C GLU A 138 21.84 -18.12 -5.05
N LYS A 139 21.59 -17.19 -4.15
CA LYS A 139 22.49 -16.92 -3.01
C LYS A 139 22.63 -18.14 -2.10
N PHE A 140 21.53 -18.79 -1.79
CA PHE A 140 21.55 -20.02 -0.96
C PHE A 140 22.14 -21.21 -1.71
N GLY A 141 21.83 -21.38 -2.99
CA GLY A 141 22.41 -22.45 -3.81
C GLY A 141 23.92 -22.35 -3.95
N ARG A 142 24.45 -21.14 -4.16
CA ARG A 142 25.91 -20.90 -4.18
C ARG A 142 26.59 -21.19 -2.83
N LYS A 143 25.93 -20.83 -1.74
CA LYS A 143 26.45 -21.11 -0.38
C LYS A 143 26.54 -22.62 -0.12
N ASN A 144 25.51 -23.39 -0.47
CA ASN A 144 25.48 -24.82 -0.27
C ASN A 144 26.55 -25.54 -1.12
N ARG A 145 26.79 -25.13 -2.35
CA ARG A 145 27.90 -25.69 -3.21
C ARG A 145 29.24 -25.45 -2.54
N ARG A 146 29.52 -24.24 -2.08
CA ARG A 146 30.80 -23.93 -1.40
C ARG A 146 31.02 -24.76 -0.14
N LEU A 147 29.95 -25.02 0.62
CA LEU A 147 30.03 -25.86 1.82
C LEU A 147 30.29 -27.33 1.46
N SER A 148 29.68 -27.87 0.40
CA SER A 148 29.94 -29.23 -0.04
C SER A 148 31.38 -29.41 -0.61
N GLU A 149 31.88 -28.42 -1.33
CA GLU A 149 33.28 -28.40 -1.81
C GLU A 149 34.28 -28.33 -0.65
N SER A 150 33.98 -27.54 0.41
CA SER A 150 34.86 -27.42 1.57
C SER A 150 34.88 -28.67 2.46
N GLN A 151 33.83 -29.50 2.40
CA GLN A 151 33.74 -30.76 3.17
C GLN A 151 34.30 -31.98 2.40
N GLY A 152 34.87 -31.79 1.18
CA GLY A 152 35.51 -32.87 0.42
C GLY A 152 34.55 -33.96 -0.06
N VAL A 153 33.23 -33.71 -0.05
CA VAL A 153 32.24 -34.64 -0.56
C VAL A 153 32.09 -34.41 -2.05
N THR A 154 33.01 -35.02 -2.83
CA THR A 154 32.79 -35.26 -4.24
C THR A 154 31.77 -36.40 -4.37
N LEU A 155 30.60 -36.09 -4.87
CA LEU A 155 29.62 -37.05 -5.35
C LEU A 155 30.04 -37.55 -6.72
#